data_35add8dbed57caad75446b57b3ec6831
#
_entry.id   35add8dbed57caad75446b57b3ec6831
#
_cell.length_a   1.000
_cell.length_b   1.000
_cell.length_c   1.000
_cell.angle_alpha   90.00
_cell.angle_beta   90.00
_cell.angle_gamma   90.00
#
_symmetry.space_group_name_H-M   'P 1'
#
loop_
_entity.id
_entity.type
_entity.pdbx_description
1 polymer ?
#
loop_
_entity_poly.entity_id
_entity_poly.type
_entity_poly.pdbx_seq_one_letter_code
_entity_poly.pdbx_strand_id
1 'polypeptide(L)'
;MILLIRKRTLLYTWLAVCMIGLSAIFLAGSRRAFTPTGAMGQGSRVQTVVIDPGHGGQDGGAVAGDGTEESRINLAISLQLEQFLRFAGVRTELTRREDVMVCDPGLETMRQRKVSDLHNRASFVNDVPNAVLLSIHQNSLPSSPVTHGAQTFWNRQEGAEALARTLQAGLNPVVNTHRAKEPKPIPDSIYLMNHVDAPAVLVECGFLSNREEAARLQQADYQKTLAAVIAAGYLRWMAGEDRK
;
A
#
# COMPACT_ATOMS: atom_id res chain seq x y z
N MET A 1 36.32 17.80 54.16
CA MET A 1 35.58 18.64 53.22
C MET A 1 36.29 18.80 51.88
N ILE A 2 37.58 19.02 51.81
CA ILE A 2 38.37 19.20 50.56
C ILE A 2 38.38 17.95 49.63
N LEU A 3 38.37 16.74 50.17
CA LEU A 3 38.39 15.48 49.38
C LEU A 3 37.07 15.23 48.64
N LEU A 4 35.94 15.68 49.19
CA LEU A 4 34.63 15.54 48.58
C LEU A 4 34.42 16.52 47.40
N ILE A 5 34.99 17.70 47.50
CA ILE A 5 34.96 18.73 46.45
C ILE A 5 35.77 18.24 45.24
N ARG A 6 36.95 17.62 45.46
CA ARG A 6 37.76 17.05 44.36
C ARG A 6 37.10 15.91 43.62
N LYS A 7 36.35 15.04 44.31
CA LYS A 7 35.60 13.95 43.65
C LYS A 7 34.43 14.47 42.78
N ARG A 8 33.73 15.51 43.28
CA ARG A 8 32.64 16.14 42.50
C ARG A 8 33.18 16.86 41.25
N THR A 9 34.28 17.56 41.36
CA THR A 9 34.93 18.25 40.24
C THR A 9 35.38 17.25 39.16
N LEU A 10 36.00 16.13 39.57
CA LEU A 10 36.37 15.03 38.65
C LEU A 10 35.17 14.40 37.99
N LEU A 11 34.05 14.24 38.69
CA LEU A 11 32.82 13.71 38.09
C LEU A 11 32.24 14.66 37.04
N TYR A 12 32.21 15.98 37.33
CA TYR A 12 31.68 16.97 36.35
C TYR A 12 32.60 17.15 35.14
N THR A 13 33.94 17.05 35.32
CA THR A 13 34.87 17.07 34.18
C THR A 13 34.69 15.83 33.29
N TRP A 14 34.47 14.63 33.90
CA TRP A 14 34.19 13.40 33.14
C TRP A 14 32.87 13.47 32.37
N LEU A 15 31.80 13.97 32.99
CA LEU A 15 30.51 14.18 32.33
C LEU A 15 30.61 15.19 31.19
N ALA A 16 31.35 16.28 31.35
CA ALA A 16 31.58 17.26 30.28
C ALA A 16 32.35 16.66 29.11
N VAL A 17 33.38 15.85 29.32
CA VAL A 17 34.14 15.15 28.28
C VAL A 17 33.27 14.13 27.57
N CYS A 18 32.42 13.37 28.27
CA CYS A 18 31.45 12.44 27.66
C CYS A 18 30.41 13.17 26.80
N MET A 19 29.88 14.30 27.26
CA MET A 19 28.95 15.13 26.48
C MET A 19 29.57 15.71 25.20
N ILE A 20 30.82 16.18 25.30
CA ILE A 20 31.58 16.66 24.14
C ILE A 20 31.84 15.51 23.14
N GLY A 21 32.24 14.33 23.66
CA GLY A 21 32.43 13.13 22.83
C GLY A 21 31.16 12.68 22.11
N LEU A 22 30.01 12.64 22.79
CA LEU A 22 28.71 12.32 22.22
C LEU A 22 28.27 13.37 21.19
N SER A 23 28.51 14.65 21.45
CA SER A 23 28.20 15.73 20.51
C SER A 23 29.10 15.65 19.27
N ALA A 24 30.37 15.29 19.40
CA ALA A 24 31.27 15.09 18.27
C ALA A 24 30.88 13.87 17.43
N ILE A 25 30.45 12.77 18.05
CA ILE A 25 29.93 11.58 17.36
C ILE A 25 28.62 11.92 16.63
N PHE A 26 27.74 12.68 17.26
CA PHE A 26 26.48 13.13 16.64
C PHE A 26 26.74 14.07 15.46
N LEU A 27 27.68 15.03 15.59
CA LEU A 27 28.09 15.94 14.50
C LEU A 27 28.87 15.23 13.39
N ALA A 28 29.67 14.21 13.69
CA ALA A 28 30.35 13.38 12.70
C ALA A 28 29.38 12.42 12.00
N GLY A 29 28.38 11.91 12.71
CA GLY A 29 27.28 11.09 12.17
C GLY A 29 26.34 11.91 11.27
N SER A 30 26.04 13.16 11.65
CA SER A 30 25.17 14.05 10.87
C SER A 30 25.88 14.65 9.63
N ARG A 31 27.21 14.61 9.56
CA ARG A 31 28.00 14.97 8.36
C ARG A 31 28.12 13.84 7.35
N ARG A 32 27.73 12.62 7.67
CA ARG A 32 27.26 11.70 6.64
C ARG A 32 25.89 12.22 6.23
N ALA A 33 25.91 13.30 5.44
CA ALA A 33 24.78 13.66 4.63
C ALA A 33 24.30 12.35 4.03
N PHE A 34 23.03 12.03 4.24
CA PHE A 34 22.31 11.05 3.47
C PHE A 34 22.42 11.56 2.02
N THR A 35 23.53 11.26 1.37
CA THR A 35 23.58 11.31 -0.07
C THR A 35 22.61 10.22 -0.47
N PRO A 36 21.49 10.56 -1.11
CA PRO A 36 20.70 9.56 -1.78
C PRO A 36 21.64 8.99 -2.84
N THR A 37 22.29 7.86 -2.54
CA THR A 37 23.05 7.05 -3.48
C THR A 37 22.03 6.27 -4.31
N GLY A 38 21.24 7.02 -5.05
CA GLY A 38 20.56 6.62 -6.23
C GLY A 38 21.05 7.57 -7.28
N ALA A 39 22.07 7.18 -8.05
CA ALA A 39 22.23 7.77 -9.37
C ALA A 39 20.86 7.64 -10.03
N MET A 40 20.07 8.71 -10.01
CA MET A 40 18.97 8.86 -10.94
C MET A 40 19.61 8.81 -12.31
N GLY A 41 19.55 7.64 -12.94
CA GLY A 41 19.83 7.50 -14.35
C GLY A 41 19.04 8.59 -15.06
N GLN A 42 19.70 9.35 -15.89
CA GLN A 42 19.10 10.40 -16.70
C GLN A 42 17.84 9.83 -17.38
N GLY A 43 16.67 10.29 -16.98
CA GLY A 43 15.37 9.90 -17.55
C GLY A 43 14.36 9.27 -16.61
N SER A 44 14.64 9.08 -15.31
CA SER A 44 13.66 8.58 -14.36
C SER A 44 12.54 9.62 -14.15
N ARG A 45 11.49 9.52 -14.96
CA ARG A 45 10.25 10.25 -14.72
C ARG A 45 9.72 9.83 -13.35
N VAL A 46 9.47 10.80 -12.46
CA VAL A 46 8.93 10.53 -11.12
C VAL A 46 7.61 9.79 -11.28
N GLN A 47 7.57 8.56 -10.78
CA GLN A 47 6.34 7.76 -10.79
C GLN A 47 5.38 8.28 -9.72
N THR A 48 4.08 8.23 -10.04
CA THR A 48 3.00 8.53 -9.09
C THR A 48 2.20 7.24 -8.86
N VAL A 49 2.07 6.81 -7.61
CA VAL A 49 1.19 5.69 -7.27
C VAL A 49 -0.23 6.19 -7.16
N VAL A 50 -1.10 5.68 -8.02
CA VAL A 50 -2.53 5.86 -7.86
C VAL A 50 -3.04 4.68 -7.03
N ILE A 51 -3.61 4.99 -5.87
CA ILE A 51 -4.25 4.01 -5.00
C ILE A 51 -5.74 4.07 -5.26
N ASP A 52 -6.32 2.94 -5.60
CA ASP A 52 -7.75 2.82 -5.87
C ASP A 52 -8.43 1.97 -4.79
N PRO A 53 -9.11 2.59 -3.81
CA PRO A 53 -9.99 1.84 -2.91
C PRO A 53 -11.20 1.35 -3.70
N GLY A 54 -11.28 0.06 -4.01
CA GLY A 54 -12.39 -0.50 -4.79
C GLY A 54 -13.76 -0.21 -4.18
N HIS A 55 -14.80 -0.14 -5.02
CA HIS A 55 -16.16 0.17 -4.60
C HIS A 55 -16.32 1.54 -3.92
N GLY A 56 -17.43 1.76 -3.20
CA GLY A 56 -17.69 2.98 -2.41
C GLY A 56 -19.15 3.38 -2.38
N GLY A 57 -19.58 4.01 -1.30
CA GLY A 57 -20.94 4.51 -1.11
C GLY A 57 -22.00 3.43 -1.32
N GLN A 58 -22.90 3.62 -2.30
CA GLN A 58 -23.96 2.65 -2.59
C GLN A 58 -23.46 1.33 -3.21
N ASP A 59 -22.24 1.30 -3.74
CA ASP A 59 -21.57 0.06 -4.14
C ASP A 59 -20.68 -0.44 -2.99
N GLY A 60 -21.27 -1.17 -2.06
CA GLY A 60 -20.54 -1.74 -0.93
C GLY A 60 -19.53 -2.83 -1.30
N GLY A 61 -19.58 -3.37 -2.52
CA GLY A 61 -18.78 -4.54 -2.93
C GLY A 61 -19.32 -5.83 -2.30
N ALA A 62 -18.43 -6.75 -1.95
CA ALA A 62 -18.79 -7.94 -1.19
C ALA A 62 -19.17 -7.57 0.24
N VAL A 63 -20.05 -8.40 0.85
CA VAL A 63 -20.54 -8.19 2.22
C VAL A 63 -20.20 -9.42 3.05
N ALA A 64 -19.54 -9.21 4.18
CA ALA A 64 -19.25 -10.26 5.15
C ALA A 64 -20.53 -10.73 5.87
N GLY A 65 -20.46 -11.88 6.53
CA GLY A 65 -21.61 -12.46 7.21
C GLY A 65 -22.19 -11.62 8.36
N ASP A 66 -21.45 -10.65 8.88
CA ASP A 66 -21.86 -9.68 9.89
C ASP A 66 -22.38 -8.35 9.32
N GLY A 67 -22.44 -8.22 7.98
CA GLY A 67 -22.89 -7.02 7.30
C GLY A 67 -21.78 -6.02 6.96
N THR A 68 -20.53 -6.32 7.26
CA THR A 68 -19.41 -5.44 6.92
C THR A 68 -19.18 -5.40 5.41
N GLU A 69 -19.17 -4.22 4.84
CA GLU A 69 -18.96 -3.97 3.41
C GLU A 69 -17.48 -3.90 3.04
N GLU A 70 -17.14 -4.45 1.90
CA GLU A 70 -15.80 -4.43 1.30
C GLU A 70 -15.27 -3.01 1.13
N SER A 71 -16.10 -2.09 0.65
CA SER A 71 -15.74 -0.70 0.34
C SER A 71 -15.06 0.03 1.49
N ARG A 72 -15.51 -0.24 2.73
CA ARG A 72 -14.96 0.38 3.95
C ARG A 72 -13.59 -0.16 4.30
N ILE A 73 -13.40 -1.47 4.16
CA ILE A 73 -12.11 -2.12 4.41
C ILE A 73 -11.08 -1.65 3.36
N ASN A 74 -11.49 -1.60 2.07
CA ASN A 74 -10.66 -1.11 0.97
C ASN A 74 -10.17 0.32 1.24
N LEU A 75 -11.07 1.21 1.66
CA LEU A 75 -10.72 2.59 1.99
C LEU A 75 -9.74 2.66 3.17
N ALA A 76 -10.00 1.90 4.24
CA ALA A 76 -9.17 1.91 5.43
C ALA A 76 -7.72 1.45 5.14
N ILE A 77 -7.55 0.36 4.37
CA ILE A 77 -6.23 -0.13 3.94
C ILE A 77 -5.55 0.89 3.03
N SER A 78 -6.28 1.46 2.07
CA SER A 78 -5.76 2.41 1.09
C SER A 78 -5.25 3.71 1.72
N LEU A 79 -5.94 4.25 2.71
CA LEU A 79 -5.51 5.45 3.44
C LEU A 79 -4.24 5.20 4.25
N GLN A 80 -4.07 4.01 4.82
CA GLN A 80 -2.84 3.62 5.50
C GLN A 80 -1.69 3.36 4.51
N LEU A 81 -1.98 2.75 3.36
CA LEU A 81 -1.01 2.55 2.28
C LEU A 81 -0.47 3.88 1.78
N GLU A 82 -1.34 4.87 1.56
CA GLU A 82 -0.92 6.22 1.21
C GLU A 82 0.05 6.80 2.24
N GLN A 83 -0.25 6.68 3.53
CA GLN A 83 0.62 7.21 4.59
C GLN A 83 2.03 6.59 4.54
N PHE A 84 2.13 5.26 4.36
CA PHE A 84 3.42 4.58 4.25
C PHE A 84 4.20 5.01 3.01
N LEU A 85 3.56 5.08 1.86
CA LEU A 85 4.21 5.48 0.61
C LEU A 85 4.66 6.94 0.66
N ARG A 86 3.82 7.85 1.17
CA ARG A 86 4.20 9.27 1.35
C ARG A 86 5.33 9.46 2.34
N PHE A 87 5.33 8.71 3.44
CA PHE A 87 6.44 8.72 4.39
C PHE A 87 7.76 8.27 3.74
N ALA A 88 7.70 7.34 2.80
CA ALA A 88 8.84 6.90 2.00
C ALA A 88 9.21 7.87 0.84
N GLY A 89 8.53 9.01 0.70
CA GLY A 89 8.80 10.02 -0.33
C GLY A 89 8.18 9.72 -1.70
N VAL A 90 7.25 8.74 -1.78
CA VAL A 90 6.55 8.42 -3.03
C VAL A 90 5.37 9.36 -3.23
N ARG A 91 5.19 9.85 -4.45
CA ARG A 91 3.98 10.60 -4.83
C ARG A 91 2.79 9.67 -4.90
N THR A 92 1.67 10.08 -4.31
CA THR A 92 0.45 9.27 -4.26
C THR A 92 -0.77 10.11 -4.58
N GLU A 93 -1.68 9.51 -5.32
CA GLU A 93 -3.03 10.01 -5.58
C GLU A 93 -4.04 8.91 -5.21
N LEU A 94 -5.26 9.29 -4.81
CA LEU A 94 -6.34 8.34 -4.52
C LEU A 94 -7.54 8.62 -5.43
N THR A 95 -8.18 7.57 -5.94
CA THR A 95 -9.43 7.71 -6.71
C THR A 95 -10.59 8.19 -5.84
N ARG A 96 -10.59 7.86 -4.55
CA ARG A 96 -11.50 8.38 -3.52
C ARG A 96 -10.85 8.41 -2.15
N ARG A 97 -11.28 9.35 -1.29
CA ARG A 97 -10.82 9.50 0.10
C ARG A 97 -11.92 9.29 1.13
N GLU A 98 -13.14 9.11 0.65
CA GLU A 98 -14.34 8.92 1.45
C GLU A 98 -15.10 7.69 0.93
N ASP A 99 -16.10 7.24 1.70
CA ASP A 99 -16.94 6.13 1.28
C ASP A 99 -18.05 6.63 0.33
N VAL A 100 -17.63 6.93 -0.90
CA VAL A 100 -18.48 7.47 -1.99
C VAL A 100 -18.16 6.75 -3.30
N MET A 101 -19.13 6.71 -4.21
CA MET A 101 -18.88 6.39 -5.61
C MET A 101 -18.29 7.59 -6.34
N VAL A 102 -17.39 7.34 -7.30
CA VAL A 102 -16.76 8.38 -8.14
C VAL A 102 -17.55 8.56 -9.45
N CYS A 103 -18.85 8.35 -9.40
CA CYS A 103 -19.74 8.46 -10.57
C CYS A 103 -20.25 9.89 -10.79
N ASP A 104 -20.68 10.18 -12.02
CA ASP A 104 -21.30 11.46 -12.36
C ASP A 104 -22.62 11.66 -11.60
N PRO A 105 -22.99 12.91 -11.31
CA PRO A 105 -24.25 13.21 -10.66
C PRO A 105 -25.45 12.98 -11.60
N GLY A 106 -26.64 12.79 -11.01
CA GLY A 106 -27.89 12.70 -11.77
C GLY A 106 -28.17 11.34 -12.43
N LEU A 107 -27.33 10.33 -12.20
CA LEU A 107 -27.58 8.97 -12.69
C LEU A 107 -28.63 8.26 -11.83
N GLU A 108 -29.64 7.67 -12.46
CA GLU A 108 -30.81 7.14 -11.76
C GLU A 108 -30.60 5.71 -11.28
N THR A 109 -29.99 4.85 -12.12
CA THR A 109 -29.85 3.43 -11.81
C THR A 109 -28.47 3.08 -11.26
N MET A 110 -28.40 2.07 -10.40
CA MET A 110 -27.16 1.55 -9.86
C MET A 110 -26.19 1.07 -10.96
N ARG A 111 -26.74 0.49 -12.04
CA ARG A 111 -25.94 0.07 -13.19
C ARG A 111 -25.25 1.26 -13.88
N GLN A 112 -25.99 2.36 -14.10
CA GLN A 112 -25.40 3.58 -14.70
C GLN A 112 -24.30 4.15 -13.78
N ARG A 113 -24.56 4.21 -12.49
CA ARG A 113 -23.57 4.69 -11.49
C ARG A 113 -22.30 3.84 -11.50
N LYS A 114 -22.43 2.51 -11.48
CA LYS A 114 -21.25 1.61 -11.54
C LYS A 114 -20.46 1.75 -12.81
N VAL A 115 -21.13 1.92 -13.95
CA VAL A 115 -20.45 2.14 -15.24
C VAL A 115 -19.70 3.47 -15.22
N SER A 116 -20.36 4.56 -14.80
CA SER A 116 -19.72 5.88 -14.68
C SER A 116 -18.57 5.86 -13.69
N ASP A 117 -18.72 5.24 -12.52
CA ASP A 117 -17.69 5.10 -11.51
C ASP A 117 -16.41 4.44 -12.06
N LEU A 118 -16.56 3.32 -12.77
CA LEU A 118 -15.43 2.61 -13.37
C LEU A 118 -14.75 3.43 -14.49
N HIS A 119 -15.54 4.14 -15.32
CA HIS A 119 -15.02 5.04 -16.35
C HIS A 119 -14.22 6.19 -15.73
N ASN A 120 -14.77 6.83 -14.70
CA ASN A 120 -14.13 7.97 -14.04
C ASN A 120 -12.85 7.56 -13.33
N ARG A 121 -12.82 6.38 -12.70
CA ARG A 121 -11.57 5.81 -12.13
C ARG A 121 -10.52 5.56 -13.21
N ALA A 122 -10.90 4.95 -14.34
CA ALA A 122 -9.97 4.68 -15.42
C ALA A 122 -9.41 5.99 -16.01
N SER A 123 -10.28 6.97 -16.26
CA SER A 123 -9.88 8.31 -16.72
C SER A 123 -8.93 8.98 -15.73
N PHE A 124 -9.27 8.97 -14.45
CA PHE A 124 -8.42 9.55 -13.41
C PHE A 124 -7.01 8.93 -13.42
N VAL A 125 -6.89 7.61 -13.53
CA VAL A 125 -5.58 6.93 -13.58
C VAL A 125 -4.80 7.32 -14.82
N ASN A 126 -5.47 7.36 -15.98
CA ASN A 126 -4.83 7.67 -17.28
C ASN A 126 -4.40 9.14 -17.38
N ASP A 127 -5.07 10.04 -16.66
CA ASP A 127 -4.70 11.46 -16.59
C ASP A 127 -3.46 11.72 -15.69
N VAL A 128 -3.07 10.76 -14.85
CA VAL A 128 -1.89 10.90 -13.97
C VAL A 128 -0.61 10.52 -14.73
N PRO A 129 0.33 11.44 -14.94
CA PRO A 129 1.57 11.14 -15.65
C PRO A 129 2.42 10.11 -14.90
N ASN A 130 2.92 9.10 -15.63
CA ASN A 130 3.74 8.00 -15.10
C ASN A 130 3.08 7.27 -13.92
N ALA A 131 1.78 7.04 -14.01
CA ALA A 131 1.02 6.33 -13.00
C ALA A 131 1.48 4.88 -12.84
N VAL A 132 1.35 4.37 -11.62
CA VAL A 132 1.30 2.94 -11.29
C VAL A 132 0.06 2.74 -10.44
N LEU A 133 -0.85 1.88 -10.85
CA LEU A 133 -2.10 1.63 -10.14
C LEU A 133 -1.97 0.49 -9.13
N LEU A 134 -2.37 0.75 -7.88
CA LEU A 134 -2.61 -0.25 -6.85
C LEU A 134 -4.10 -0.21 -6.47
N SER A 135 -4.88 -1.17 -6.97
CA SER A 135 -6.31 -1.29 -6.66
C SER A 135 -6.50 -2.26 -5.49
N ILE A 136 -7.15 -1.81 -4.42
CA ILE A 136 -7.30 -2.54 -3.16
C ILE A 136 -8.72 -3.08 -3.05
N HIS A 137 -8.83 -4.39 -2.89
CA HIS A 137 -10.08 -5.14 -2.86
C HIS A 137 -10.10 -6.22 -1.79
N GLN A 138 -11.29 -6.78 -1.55
CA GLN A 138 -11.51 -8.00 -0.79
C GLN A 138 -12.27 -9.00 -1.65
N ASN A 139 -11.82 -10.22 -1.66
CA ASN A 139 -12.46 -11.30 -2.39
C ASN A 139 -13.69 -11.86 -1.63
N SER A 140 -14.54 -12.57 -2.34
CA SER A 140 -15.63 -13.34 -1.74
C SER A 140 -15.90 -14.60 -2.56
N LEU A 141 -15.94 -15.75 -1.90
CA LEU A 141 -16.26 -17.04 -2.50
C LEU A 141 -17.25 -17.81 -1.59
N PRO A 142 -18.54 -17.45 -1.58
CA PRO A 142 -19.53 -18.07 -0.71
C PRO A 142 -19.67 -19.59 -0.89
N SER A 143 -19.39 -20.11 -2.10
CA SER A 143 -19.37 -21.55 -2.38
C SER A 143 -18.24 -22.31 -1.71
N SER A 144 -17.22 -21.61 -1.21
CA SER A 144 -16.08 -22.18 -0.46
C SER A 144 -15.65 -21.25 0.68
N PRO A 145 -16.42 -21.20 1.79
CA PRO A 145 -16.17 -20.26 2.90
C PRO A 145 -14.89 -20.56 3.67
N VAL A 146 -14.21 -21.65 3.38
CA VAL A 146 -12.88 -21.98 3.93
C VAL A 146 -11.73 -21.32 3.14
N THR A 147 -12.02 -20.79 1.94
CA THR A 147 -11.01 -20.10 1.13
C THR A 147 -10.58 -18.81 1.81
N HIS A 148 -9.27 -18.58 1.89
CA HIS A 148 -8.67 -17.42 2.55
C HIS A 148 -7.36 -17.00 1.90
N GLY A 149 -6.80 -15.88 2.36
CA GLY A 149 -5.49 -15.37 2.00
C GLY A 149 -5.49 -14.39 0.83
N ALA A 150 -4.45 -13.55 0.78
CA ALA A 150 -4.30 -12.49 -0.21
C ALA A 150 -3.79 -13.00 -1.56
N GLN A 151 -4.25 -12.39 -2.64
CA GLN A 151 -3.82 -12.68 -3.99
C GLN A 151 -3.71 -11.43 -4.85
N THR A 152 -2.65 -11.33 -5.67
CA THR A 152 -2.44 -10.21 -6.59
C THR A 152 -2.79 -10.61 -8.02
N PHE A 153 -3.30 -9.63 -8.78
CA PHE A 153 -3.64 -9.76 -10.19
C PHE A 153 -3.04 -8.58 -10.97
N TRP A 154 -2.41 -8.84 -12.11
CA TRP A 154 -1.77 -7.80 -12.93
C TRP A 154 -2.47 -7.60 -14.28
N ASN A 155 -2.41 -6.36 -14.80
CA ASN A 155 -2.87 -6.04 -16.14
C ASN A 155 -1.77 -6.34 -17.20
N ARG A 156 -2.08 -6.06 -18.48
CA ARG A 156 -1.18 -6.37 -19.60
C ARG A 156 -0.05 -5.36 -19.83
N GLN A 157 0.05 -4.32 -18.98
CA GLN A 157 1.06 -3.27 -19.13
C GLN A 157 2.44 -3.75 -18.64
N GLU A 158 3.47 -3.22 -19.29
CA GLU A 158 4.86 -3.56 -18.96
C GLU A 158 5.18 -3.26 -17.48
N GLY A 159 5.83 -4.20 -16.80
CA GLY A 159 6.20 -4.09 -15.39
C GLY A 159 5.11 -4.50 -14.40
N ALA A 160 3.85 -4.64 -14.82
CA ALA A 160 2.75 -5.01 -13.92
C ALA A 160 2.90 -6.42 -13.34
N GLU A 161 3.34 -7.40 -14.14
CA GLU A 161 3.59 -8.76 -13.66
C GLU A 161 4.70 -8.78 -12.62
N ALA A 162 5.82 -8.09 -12.86
CA ALA A 162 6.93 -8.02 -11.92
C ALA A 162 6.50 -7.38 -10.59
N LEU A 163 5.70 -6.29 -10.65
CA LEU A 163 5.12 -5.67 -9.46
C LEU A 163 4.22 -6.65 -8.70
N ALA A 164 3.31 -7.36 -9.39
CA ALA A 164 2.40 -8.32 -8.77
C ALA A 164 3.16 -9.47 -8.09
N ARG A 165 4.23 -9.97 -8.72
CA ARG A 165 5.11 -11.01 -8.13
C ARG A 165 5.79 -10.51 -6.87
N THR A 166 6.34 -9.31 -6.88
CA THR A 166 7.00 -8.71 -5.71
C THR A 166 6.01 -8.49 -4.56
N LEU A 167 4.81 -7.98 -4.85
CA LEU A 167 3.75 -7.81 -3.84
C LEU A 167 3.30 -9.16 -3.27
N GLN A 168 3.08 -10.17 -4.13
CA GLN A 168 2.67 -11.50 -3.69
C GLN A 168 3.73 -12.18 -2.82
N ALA A 169 5.00 -12.05 -3.18
CA ALA A 169 6.12 -12.57 -2.39
C ALA A 169 6.17 -11.95 -0.99
N GLY A 170 5.84 -10.66 -0.86
CA GLY A 170 5.71 -9.99 0.44
C GLY A 170 4.49 -10.44 1.24
N LEU A 171 3.34 -10.64 0.58
CA LEU A 171 2.08 -11.04 1.21
C LEU A 171 2.11 -12.50 1.69
N ASN A 172 2.77 -13.40 0.97
CA ASN A 172 2.77 -14.83 1.30
C ASN A 172 3.24 -15.15 2.73
N PRO A 173 4.39 -14.67 3.23
CA PRO A 173 4.85 -15.00 4.58
C PRO A 173 4.01 -14.36 5.70
N VAL A 174 3.23 -13.32 5.40
CA VAL A 174 2.46 -12.55 6.38
C VAL A 174 0.99 -12.96 6.44
N VAL A 175 0.39 -13.21 5.27
CA VAL A 175 -1.04 -13.46 5.12
C VAL A 175 -1.32 -14.93 4.75
N ASN A 176 -0.53 -15.49 3.85
CA ASN A 176 -0.72 -16.83 3.27
C ASN A 176 0.14 -17.89 3.97
N THR A 177 0.28 -17.82 5.29
CA THR A 177 1.23 -18.64 6.08
C THR A 177 1.07 -20.15 5.93
N HIS A 178 -0.15 -20.61 5.60
CA HIS A 178 -0.42 -22.03 5.40
C HIS A 178 -0.20 -22.50 3.96
N ARG A 179 -0.46 -21.63 2.98
CA ARG A 179 -0.32 -21.94 1.57
C ARG A 179 -0.02 -20.68 0.78
N ALA A 180 1.20 -20.58 0.28
CA ALA A 180 1.59 -19.52 -0.64
C ALA A 180 0.67 -19.50 -1.88
N LYS A 181 0.34 -18.30 -2.35
CA LYS A 181 -0.40 -18.09 -3.60
C LYS A 181 0.52 -17.51 -4.66
N GLU A 182 0.17 -17.79 -5.90
CA GLU A 182 0.85 -17.22 -7.06
C GLU A 182 0.05 -16.04 -7.61
N PRO A 183 0.70 -14.96 -8.03
CA PRO A 183 0.02 -13.89 -8.73
C PRO A 183 -0.59 -14.41 -10.03
N LYS A 184 -1.62 -13.72 -10.57
CA LYS A 184 -2.33 -14.13 -11.79
C LYS A 184 -2.57 -12.96 -12.72
N PRO A 185 -2.70 -13.18 -14.03
CA PRO A 185 -3.21 -12.16 -14.92
C PRO A 185 -4.65 -11.80 -14.55
N ILE A 186 -4.99 -10.53 -14.72
CA ILE A 186 -6.35 -10.04 -14.43
C ILE A 186 -7.35 -10.63 -15.43
N PRO A 187 -8.55 -11.06 -15.01
CA PRO A 187 -9.61 -11.46 -15.92
C PRO A 187 -10.07 -10.30 -16.79
N ASP A 188 -10.47 -10.61 -18.05
CA ASP A 188 -10.97 -9.62 -19.01
C ASP A 188 -12.24 -8.89 -18.52
N SER A 189 -12.98 -9.48 -17.58
CA SER A 189 -14.19 -8.88 -16.98
C SER A 189 -13.94 -7.70 -16.04
N ILE A 190 -12.70 -7.47 -15.59
CA ILE A 190 -12.38 -6.40 -14.67
C ILE A 190 -12.06 -5.12 -15.43
N TYR A 191 -13.09 -4.26 -15.56
CA TYR A 191 -13.05 -3.07 -16.42
C TYR A 191 -11.85 -2.17 -16.14
N LEU A 192 -11.70 -1.67 -14.91
CA LEU A 192 -10.65 -0.71 -14.55
C LEU A 192 -9.26 -1.20 -14.97
N MET A 193 -8.91 -2.42 -14.60
CA MET A 193 -7.59 -2.99 -14.85
C MET A 193 -7.29 -3.18 -16.36
N ASN A 194 -8.31 -3.35 -17.18
CA ASN A 194 -8.17 -3.55 -18.63
C ASN A 194 -8.26 -2.24 -19.44
N HIS A 195 -8.59 -1.09 -18.80
CA HIS A 195 -8.76 0.21 -19.45
C HIS A 195 -7.81 1.29 -18.92
N VAL A 196 -6.83 0.92 -18.10
CA VAL A 196 -5.75 1.83 -17.69
C VAL A 196 -4.48 1.55 -18.49
N ASP A 197 -3.80 2.62 -18.91
CA ASP A 197 -2.56 2.56 -19.69
C ASP A 197 -1.32 2.43 -18.79
N ALA A 198 -1.50 2.49 -17.48
CA ALA A 198 -0.46 2.34 -16.47
C ALA A 198 -0.26 0.87 -16.07
N PRO A 199 0.96 0.46 -15.65
CA PRO A 199 1.14 -0.78 -14.90
C PRO A 199 0.19 -0.82 -13.71
N ALA A 200 -0.61 -1.88 -13.60
CA ALA A 200 -1.65 -1.98 -12.59
C ALA A 200 -1.66 -3.34 -11.91
N VAL A 201 -1.81 -3.33 -10.58
CA VAL A 201 -2.02 -4.52 -9.77
C VAL A 201 -3.24 -4.35 -8.89
N LEU A 202 -4.17 -5.29 -8.99
CA LEU A 202 -5.28 -5.46 -8.07
C LEU A 202 -4.84 -6.41 -6.96
N VAL A 203 -5.03 -6.01 -5.71
CA VAL A 203 -4.69 -6.77 -4.53
C VAL A 203 -5.98 -7.18 -3.81
N GLU A 204 -6.33 -8.45 -3.91
CA GLU A 204 -7.34 -9.08 -3.07
C GLU A 204 -6.70 -9.39 -1.72
N CYS A 205 -7.01 -8.59 -0.70
CA CYS A 205 -6.33 -8.67 0.60
C CYS A 205 -6.76 -9.88 1.45
N GLY A 206 -7.93 -10.46 1.18
CA GLY A 206 -8.47 -11.64 1.84
C GLY A 206 -9.91 -11.92 1.40
N PHE A 207 -10.59 -12.87 2.04
CA PHE A 207 -11.93 -13.31 1.67
C PHE A 207 -12.97 -12.95 2.72
N LEU A 208 -13.95 -12.11 2.38
CA LEU A 208 -15.06 -11.75 3.25
C LEU A 208 -16.05 -12.89 3.47
N SER A 209 -16.08 -13.88 2.59
CA SER A 209 -16.83 -15.13 2.76
C SER A 209 -16.25 -16.06 3.83
N ASN A 210 -14.99 -15.87 4.23
CA ASN A 210 -14.35 -16.60 5.33
C ASN A 210 -14.54 -15.81 6.63
N ARG A 211 -15.24 -16.39 7.61
CA ARG A 211 -15.61 -15.69 8.86
C ARG A 211 -14.40 -15.21 9.67
N GLU A 212 -13.36 -16.03 9.76
CA GLU A 212 -12.17 -15.69 10.55
C GLU A 212 -11.36 -14.59 9.86
N GLU A 213 -11.19 -14.69 8.54
CA GLU A 213 -10.49 -13.68 7.76
C GLU A 213 -11.28 -12.37 7.71
N ALA A 214 -12.59 -12.40 7.53
CA ALA A 214 -13.45 -11.22 7.60
C ALA A 214 -13.33 -10.49 8.95
N ALA A 215 -13.27 -11.22 10.05
CA ALA A 215 -13.05 -10.62 11.37
C ALA A 215 -11.66 -9.98 11.51
N ARG A 216 -10.61 -10.58 10.91
CA ARG A 216 -9.25 -10.00 10.88
C ARG A 216 -9.17 -8.76 10.00
N LEU A 217 -9.79 -8.78 8.83
CA LEU A 217 -9.79 -7.67 7.86
C LEU A 217 -10.44 -6.39 8.42
N GLN A 218 -11.29 -6.51 9.43
CA GLN A 218 -11.90 -5.38 10.14
C GLN A 218 -10.98 -4.78 11.23
N GLN A 219 -9.90 -5.46 11.61
CA GLN A 219 -8.99 -4.99 12.65
C GLN A 219 -7.99 -3.97 12.09
N ALA A 220 -7.89 -2.81 12.73
CA ALA A 220 -7.02 -1.72 12.29
C ALA A 220 -5.55 -2.13 12.18
N ASP A 221 -5.04 -2.95 13.13
CA ASP A 221 -3.66 -3.41 13.10
C ASP A 221 -3.38 -4.38 11.95
N TYR A 222 -4.38 -5.21 11.58
CA TYR A 222 -4.25 -6.10 10.44
C TYR A 222 -4.30 -5.33 9.12
N GLN A 223 -5.19 -4.35 8.99
CA GLN A 223 -5.24 -3.43 7.84
C GLN A 223 -3.91 -2.68 7.69
N LYS A 224 -3.33 -2.21 8.80
CA LYS A 224 -2.02 -1.56 8.83
C LYS A 224 -0.90 -2.50 8.38
N THR A 225 -0.94 -3.76 8.81
CA THR A 225 0.02 -4.78 8.38
C THR A 225 -0.06 -5.01 6.87
N LEU A 226 -1.28 -5.17 6.30
CA LEU A 226 -1.49 -5.30 4.87
C LEU A 226 -0.94 -4.10 4.09
N ALA A 227 -1.30 -2.88 4.52
CA ALA A 227 -0.82 -1.64 3.92
C ALA A 227 0.70 -1.53 3.95
N ALA A 228 1.35 -1.87 5.07
CA ALA A 228 2.80 -1.85 5.21
C ALA A 228 3.49 -2.86 4.28
N VAL A 229 2.95 -4.08 4.16
CA VAL A 229 3.50 -5.12 3.26
C VAL A 229 3.36 -4.70 1.80
N ILE A 230 2.22 -4.14 1.40
CA ILE A 230 1.99 -3.64 0.03
C ILE A 230 2.96 -2.48 -0.26
N ALA A 231 3.11 -1.52 0.66
CA ALA A 231 4.06 -0.41 0.51
C ALA A 231 5.50 -0.90 0.36
N ALA A 232 5.94 -1.82 1.22
CA ALA A 232 7.28 -2.40 1.15
C ALA A 232 7.52 -3.15 -0.17
N GLY A 233 6.52 -3.90 -0.66
CA GLY A 233 6.58 -4.58 -1.95
C GLY A 233 6.72 -3.61 -3.12
N TYR A 234 5.94 -2.52 -3.13
CA TYR A 234 6.08 -1.48 -4.14
C TYR A 234 7.47 -0.82 -4.13
N LEU A 235 8.00 -0.49 -2.94
CA LEU A 235 9.31 0.12 -2.79
C LEU A 235 10.44 -0.80 -3.28
N ARG A 236 10.36 -2.10 -3.00
CA ARG A 236 11.30 -3.10 -3.53
C ARG A 236 11.26 -3.19 -5.05
N TRP A 237 10.06 -3.24 -5.62
CA TRP A 237 9.90 -3.26 -7.08
C TRP A 237 10.46 -1.99 -7.72
N MET A 238 10.21 -0.81 -7.14
CA MET A 238 10.74 0.47 -7.59
C MET A 238 12.29 0.51 -7.53
N ALA A 239 12.88 -0.10 -6.49
CA ALA A 239 14.33 -0.22 -6.34
C ALA A 239 14.97 -1.20 -7.35
N GLY A 240 14.17 -1.99 -8.06
CA GLY A 240 14.64 -2.96 -9.04
C GLY A 240 15.29 -4.22 -8.43
N GLU A 241 15.05 -4.49 -7.15
CA GLU A 241 15.66 -5.62 -6.43
C GLU A 241 15.25 -6.98 -7.00
N ASP A 242 14.07 -7.09 -7.61
CA ASP A 242 13.52 -8.32 -8.18
C ASP A 242 13.68 -8.42 -9.73
N ARG A 243 14.53 -7.59 -10.35
CA ARG A 243 14.80 -7.61 -11.80
C ARG A 243 15.98 -8.49 -12.20
N LYS A 244 16.44 -9.39 -11.29
CA LYS A 244 17.55 -10.31 -11.56
C LYS A 244 17.03 -11.68 -11.94
#